data_8affbcdd0bab1cb6f820d1a5abf2b71e
#
_entry.id   8affbcdd0bab1cb6f820d1a5abf2b71e
#
_cell.length_a   1.000
_cell.length_b   1.000
_cell.length_c   1.000
_cell.angle_alpha   90.00
_cell.angle_beta   90.00
_cell.angle_gamma   90.00
#
_symmetry.space_group_name_H-M   'P 1'
#
loop_
_entity.id
_entity.type
_entity.pdbx_description
1 polymer ?
#
loop_
_entity_poly.entity_id
_entity_poly.type
_entity_poly.pdbx_seq_one_letter_code
_entity_poly.pdbx_strand_id
1 'polypeptide(L)'
;MAKAIKKNYTLKDLDKMSVEEVQKLSFDARDKLLDLVIADGRKIGGKQPARQVGLMCDWFEEDVVRLQKIKAVKINCGGFIPIAANGEVPTLDPKGQFKLIFENVKTALKKADTNFDRVVNSMIFMKNIDYWGEMNEIYRKYIKCSPTRAVIGCQDLNKTYQIEIVTLYAYKVRR
;
A
#
# COMPACT_ATOMS: atom_id res chain seq x y z
N MET A 1 17.07 -33.91 6.32
CA MET A 1 15.82 -33.93 7.11
C MET A 1 15.22 -32.54 7.08
N ALA A 2 14.08 -32.35 6.41
CA ALA A 2 13.38 -31.08 6.39
C ALA A 2 12.81 -30.82 7.79
N LYS A 3 13.23 -29.71 8.42
CA LYS A 3 12.61 -29.24 9.68
C LYS A 3 11.12 -29.03 9.44
N ALA A 4 10.27 -29.65 10.27
CA ALA A 4 8.83 -29.47 10.22
C ALA A 4 8.49 -27.96 10.28
N ILE A 5 7.69 -27.49 9.34
CA ILE A 5 7.25 -26.09 9.26
C ILE A 5 6.37 -25.83 10.48
N LYS A 6 6.83 -24.98 11.38
CA LYS A 6 6.10 -24.57 12.58
C LYS A 6 4.87 -23.76 12.15
N LYS A 7 3.68 -24.14 12.62
CA LYS A 7 2.41 -23.51 12.20
C LYS A 7 2.22 -22.07 12.72
N ASN A 8 2.91 -21.71 13.82
CA ASN A 8 2.89 -20.35 14.41
C ASN A 8 4.29 -19.97 14.89
N TYR A 9 4.79 -18.87 14.41
CA TYR A 9 6.05 -18.26 14.84
C TYR A 9 5.78 -17.15 15.85
N THR A 10 6.74 -16.89 16.74
CA THR A 10 6.71 -15.82 17.73
C THR A 10 7.84 -14.83 17.46
N LEU A 11 7.82 -13.64 18.11
CA LEU A 11 8.93 -12.69 18.03
C LEU A 11 10.25 -13.30 18.55
N LYS A 12 10.21 -14.19 19.56
CA LYS A 12 11.39 -14.93 20.05
C LYS A 12 11.95 -15.89 19.00
N ASP A 13 11.09 -16.46 18.16
CA ASP A 13 11.53 -17.28 17.04
C ASP A 13 12.21 -16.40 15.97
N LEU A 14 11.61 -15.26 15.62
CA LEU A 14 12.18 -14.29 14.68
C LEU A 14 13.55 -13.80 15.13
N ASP A 15 13.74 -13.52 16.44
CA ASP A 15 14.99 -13.05 17.00
C ASP A 15 16.15 -14.06 16.88
N LYS A 16 15.85 -15.32 16.59
CA LYS A 16 16.82 -16.40 16.40
C LYS A 16 17.04 -16.81 14.94
N MET A 17 16.25 -16.29 14.02
CA MET A 17 16.30 -16.66 12.60
C MET A 17 17.30 -15.79 11.84
N SER A 18 17.96 -16.38 10.85
CA SER A 18 18.68 -15.64 9.83
C SER A 18 17.73 -15.01 8.81
N VAL A 19 18.24 -14.10 7.96
CA VAL A 19 17.44 -13.50 6.86
C VAL A 19 16.95 -14.59 5.93
N GLU A 20 17.82 -15.53 5.55
CA GLU A 20 17.51 -16.62 4.62
C GLU A 20 16.47 -17.58 5.21
N GLU A 21 16.47 -17.79 6.53
CA GLU A 21 15.46 -18.60 7.20
C GLU A 21 14.10 -17.91 7.21
N VAL A 22 14.06 -16.58 7.42
CA VAL A 22 12.82 -15.80 7.34
C VAL A 22 12.27 -15.80 5.92
N GLN A 23 13.12 -15.62 4.91
CA GLN A 23 12.72 -15.66 3.50
C GLN A 23 12.13 -16.99 3.03
N LYS A 24 12.52 -18.10 3.68
CA LYS A 24 11.98 -19.44 3.42
C LYS A 24 10.64 -19.71 4.09
N LEU A 25 10.14 -18.81 4.95
CA LEU A 25 8.81 -18.95 5.55
C LEU A 25 7.71 -18.75 4.51
N SER A 26 6.56 -19.38 4.74
CA SER A 26 5.36 -19.09 3.93
C SER A 26 4.91 -17.63 4.12
N PHE A 27 4.21 -17.08 3.13
CA PHE A 27 3.64 -15.74 3.20
C PHE A 27 2.83 -15.53 4.47
N ASP A 28 1.89 -16.44 4.78
CA ASP A 28 1.04 -16.33 5.97
C ASP A 28 1.84 -16.31 7.29
N ALA A 29 2.98 -17.01 7.33
CA ALA A 29 3.86 -17.01 8.50
C ALA A 29 4.62 -15.68 8.64
N ARG A 30 5.07 -15.10 7.52
CA ARG A 30 5.77 -13.80 7.49
C ARG A 30 4.81 -12.66 7.82
N ASP A 31 3.59 -12.69 7.28
CA ASP A 31 2.56 -11.68 7.53
C ASP A 31 2.20 -11.61 9.02
N LYS A 32 1.93 -12.77 9.63
CA LYS A 32 1.69 -12.85 11.08
C LYS A 32 2.87 -12.38 11.92
N LEU A 33 4.11 -12.67 11.52
CA LEU A 33 5.29 -12.18 12.21
C LEU A 33 5.44 -10.66 12.08
N LEU A 34 5.12 -10.10 10.92
CA LEU A 34 5.14 -8.65 10.70
C LEU A 34 4.09 -7.96 11.57
N ASP A 35 2.88 -8.50 11.66
CA ASP A 35 1.84 -7.98 12.56
C ASP A 35 2.31 -7.97 14.02
N LEU A 36 2.99 -9.02 14.47
CA LEU A 36 3.57 -9.09 15.82
C LEU A 36 4.68 -8.05 16.02
N VAL A 37 5.54 -7.81 15.02
CA VAL A 37 6.58 -6.77 15.06
C VAL A 37 5.97 -5.38 15.17
N ILE A 38 4.89 -5.13 14.43
CA ILE A 38 4.16 -3.86 14.45
C ILE A 38 3.47 -3.66 15.81
N ALA A 39 2.79 -4.68 16.31
CA ALA A 39 2.08 -4.65 17.59
C ALA A 39 3.03 -4.46 18.78
N ASP A 40 4.26 -5.01 18.71
CA ASP A 40 5.31 -4.84 19.73
C ASP A 40 5.95 -3.42 19.69
N GLY A 41 5.53 -2.56 18.78
CA GLY A 41 6.05 -1.19 18.65
C GLY A 41 7.50 -1.10 18.18
N ARG A 42 8.05 -2.19 17.63
CA ARG A 42 9.38 -2.17 17.00
C ARG A 42 9.36 -1.21 15.83
N LYS A 43 10.23 -0.20 15.87
CA LYS A 43 10.29 0.83 14.82
C LYS A 43 10.61 0.20 13.48
N ILE A 44 9.68 0.32 12.55
CA ILE A 44 9.90 0.04 11.15
C ILE A 44 10.51 1.30 10.54
N GLY A 45 11.80 1.32 10.37
CA GLY A 45 12.59 2.49 9.92
C GLY A 45 13.74 2.79 10.88
N GLY A 46 14.95 2.92 10.39
CA GLY A 46 16.17 3.04 11.16
C GLY A 46 17.04 1.78 11.10
N LYS A 47 17.93 1.58 12.06
CA LYS A 47 18.79 0.38 12.14
C LYS A 47 17.95 -0.86 12.54
N GLN A 48 17.25 -1.42 11.58
CA GLN A 48 16.52 -2.67 11.81
C GLN A 48 17.45 -3.88 11.70
N PRO A 49 17.23 -4.93 12.48
CA PRO A 49 17.87 -6.21 12.22
C PRO A 49 17.58 -6.66 10.79
N ALA A 50 18.59 -7.14 10.07
CA ALA A 50 18.47 -7.57 8.67
C ALA A 50 17.32 -8.58 8.43
N ARG A 51 17.01 -9.40 9.45
CA ARG A 51 15.87 -10.34 9.46
C ARG A 51 14.50 -9.68 9.36
N GLN A 52 14.33 -8.44 9.88
CA GLN A 52 13.08 -7.69 9.73
C GLN A 52 12.96 -7.11 8.33
N VAL A 53 14.09 -6.72 7.72
CA VAL A 53 14.14 -6.34 6.31
C VAL A 53 13.73 -7.51 5.43
N GLY A 54 14.17 -8.74 5.74
CA GLY A 54 13.74 -9.96 5.03
C GLY A 54 12.23 -10.21 5.08
N LEU A 55 11.52 -9.79 6.15
CA LEU A 55 10.06 -9.86 6.19
C LEU A 55 9.38 -8.89 5.21
N MET A 56 10.06 -7.81 4.84
CA MET A 56 9.50 -6.75 4.00
C MET A 56 9.87 -6.87 2.51
N CYS A 57 11.08 -7.37 2.20
CA CYS A 57 11.60 -7.31 0.83
C CYS A 57 10.92 -8.27 -0.15
N ASP A 58 10.39 -9.40 0.31
CA ASP A 58 9.81 -10.43 -0.56
C ASP A 58 8.29 -10.30 -0.74
N TRP A 59 7.67 -9.35 -0.07
CA TRP A 59 6.23 -9.11 -0.17
C TRP A 59 5.76 -8.92 -1.61
N PHE A 60 6.59 -8.26 -2.41
CA PHE A 60 6.24 -7.95 -3.79
C PHE A 60 6.23 -9.19 -4.70
N GLU A 61 7.20 -10.09 -4.55
CA GLU A 61 7.27 -11.29 -5.39
C GLU A 61 6.18 -12.30 -5.06
N GLU A 62 5.88 -12.51 -3.77
CA GLU A 62 4.83 -13.43 -3.37
C GLU A 62 3.43 -12.92 -3.69
N ASP A 63 3.18 -11.62 -3.61
CA ASP A 63 1.93 -11.02 -4.07
C ASP A 63 1.75 -11.21 -5.58
N VAL A 64 2.81 -11.07 -6.37
CA VAL A 64 2.76 -11.35 -7.81
C VAL A 64 2.42 -12.82 -8.06
N VAL A 65 3.08 -13.76 -7.38
CA VAL A 65 2.80 -15.19 -7.50
C VAL A 65 1.39 -15.53 -7.03
N ARG A 66 0.93 -14.96 -5.93
CA ARG A 66 -0.43 -15.14 -5.43
C ARG A 66 -1.47 -14.61 -6.42
N LEU A 67 -1.25 -13.42 -6.96
CA LEU A 67 -2.13 -12.83 -7.96
C LEU A 67 -2.17 -13.65 -9.26
N GLN A 68 -1.06 -14.24 -9.67
CA GLN A 68 -1.01 -15.16 -10.80
C GLN A 68 -1.81 -16.45 -10.55
N LYS A 69 -1.68 -17.05 -9.37
CA LYS A 69 -2.43 -18.26 -8.98
C LYS A 69 -3.95 -18.07 -9.03
N ILE A 70 -4.45 -16.91 -8.65
CA ILE A 70 -5.89 -16.58 -8.68
C ILE A 70 -6.35 -15.99 -10.02
N LYS A 71 -5.52 -16.07 -11.08
CA LYS A 71 -5.80 -15.50 -12.41
C LYS A 71 -6.15 -14.01 -12.35
N ALA A 72 -5.47 -13.27 -11.49
CA ALA A 72 -5.66 -11.84 -11.36
C ALA A 72 -5.11 -11.10 -12.58
N VAL A 73 -5.79 -10.01 -12.92
CA VAL A 73 -5.35 -9.06 -13.96
C VAL A 73 -5.03 -7.74 -13.28
N LYS A 74 -3.80 -7.26 -13.46
CA LYS A 74 -3.40 -5.94 -13.00
C LYS A 74 -4.14 -4.88 -13.82
N ILE A 75 -4.72 -3.91 -13.11
CA ILE A 75 -5.40 -2.76 -13.69
C ILE A 75 -4.59 -1.52 -13.36
N ASN A 76 -4.20 -0.79 -14.39
CA ASN A 76 -3.70 0.57 -14.23
C ASN A 76 -4.91 1.50 -14.23
N CYS A 77 -5.18 2.13 -13.11
CA CYS A 77 -6.30 3.08 -12.98
C CYS A 77 -5.92 4.50 -13.41
N GLY A 78 -4.66 4.73 -13.81
CA GLY A 78 -4.15 6.06 -14.17
C GLY A 78 -3.82 6.93 -12.98
N GLY A 79 -3.62 8.22 -13.26
CA GLY A 79 -3.47 9.29 -12.27
C GLY A 79 -4.81 9.92 -11.92
N PHE A 80 -4.90 10.51 -10.73
CA PHE A 80 -6.09 11.17 -10.22
C PHE A 80 -5.76 12.54 -9.66
N ILE A 81 -6.46 13.54 -10.18
CA ILE A 81 -6.41 14.93 -9.74
C ILE A 81 -7.74 15.28 -9.05
N PRO A 82 -7.79 16.37 -8.25
CA PRO A 82 -9.02 16.81 -7.57
C PRO A 82 -9.96 17.53 -8.55
N ILE A 83 -10.48 16.81 -9.53
CA ILE A 83 -11.39 17.33 -10.55
C ILE A 83 -12.83 16.98 -10.19
N ALA A 84 -13.73 17.96 -10.25
CA ALA A 84 -15.15 17.77 -10.04
C ALA A 84 -15.85 17.26 -11.31
N ALA A 85 -17.09 16.81 -11.19
CA ALA A 85 -17.85 16.24 -12.31
C ALA A 85 -18.07 17.23 -13.48
N ASN A 86 -18.03 18.53 -13.23
CA ASN A 86 -18.10 19.58 -14.25
C ASN A 86 -16.78 19.84 -14.98
N GLY A 87 -15.71 19.10 -14.64
CA GLY A 87 -14.38 19.26 -15.24
C GLY A 87 -13.51 20.33 -14.60
N GLU A 88 -13.99 21.02 -13.56
CA GLU A 88 -13.24 22.05 -12.86
C GLU A 88 -12.49 21.51 -11.66
N VAL A 89 -11.42 22.20 -11.26
CA VAL A 89 -10.72 21.96 -10.01
C VAL A 89 -11.28 22.91 -8.97
N PRO A 90 -12.06 22.43 -8.00
CA PRO A 90 -12.65 23.30 -7.00
C PRO A 90 -11.58 23.86 -6.06
N THR A 91 -11.83 25.08 -5.59
CA THR A 91 -11.01 25.75 -4.57
C THR A 91 -11.26 25.10 -3.21
N LEU A 92 -10.67 23.93 -3.01
CA LEU A 92 -10.76 23.18 -1.75
C LEU A 92 -9.42 23.22 -1.02
N ASP A 93 -9.47 23.08 0.30
CA ASP A 93 -8.29 22.79 1.10
C ASP A 93 -7.69 21.43 0.70
N PRO A 94 -6.45 21.11 1.10
CA PRO A 94 -5.81 19.85 0.76
C PRO A 94 -6.65 18.62 1.14
N LYS A 95 -7.35 18.64 2.27
CA LYS A 95 -8.24 17.55 2.70
C LYS A 95 -9.43 17.38 1.78
N GLY A 96 -10.06 18.49 1.40
CA GLY A 96 -11.18 18.51 0.46
C GLY A 96 -10.75 17.95 -0.90
N GLN A 97 -9.61 18.40 -1.42
CA GLN A 97 -9.04 17.90 -2.67
C GLN A 97 -8.76 16.40 -2.60
N PHE A 98 -8.18 15.92 -1.50
CA PHE A 98 -7.87 14.50 -1.35
C PHE A 98 -9.12 13.61 -1.26
N LYS A 99 -10.14 14.06 -0.55
CA LYS A 99 -11.44 13.36 -0.53
C LYS A 99 -12.05 13.26 -1.92
N LEU A 100 -12.02 14.36 -2.69
CA LEU A 100 -12.53 14.38 -4.07
C LEU A 100 -11.77 13.39 -4.96
N ILE A 101 -10.44 13.34 -4.83
CA ILE A 101 -9.61 12.34 -5.53
C ILE A 101 -10.11 10.92 -5.20
N PHE A 102 -10.36 10.60 -3.92
CA PHE A 102 -10.82 9.25 -3.55
C PHE A 102 -12.22 8.92 -4.09
N GLU A 103 -13.12 9.87 -4.21
CA GLU A 103 -14.41 9.65 -4.88
C GLU A 103 -14.22 9.38 -6.38
N ASN A 104 -13.28 10.07 -7.03
CA ASN A 104 -12.91 9.80 -8.41
C ASN A 104 -12.29 8.38 -8.56
N VAL A 105 -11.36 8.02 -7.67
CA VAL A 105 -10.77 6.67 -7.61
C VAL A 105 -11.86 5.62 -7.43
N LYS A 106 -12.79 5.82 -6.50
CA LYS A 106 -13.91 4.90 -6.25
C LYS A 106 -14.74 4.65 -7.51
N THR A 107 -15.02 5.73 -8.23
CA THR A 107 -15.76 5.65 -9.50
C THR A 107 -14.99 4.87 -10.56
N ALA A 108 -13.68 5.12 -10.69
CA ALA A 108 -12.82 4.41 -11.64
C ALA A 108 -12.68 2.93 -11.29
N LEU A 109 -12.46 2.59 -10.03
CA LEU A 109 -12.37 1.20 -9.57
C LEU A 109 -13.68 0.43 -9.84
N LYS A 110 -14.83 1.06 -9.57
CA LYS A 110 -16.14 0.45 -9.88
C LYS A 110 -16.32 0.19 -11.38
N LYS A 111 -15.93 1.14 -12.24
CA LYS A 111 -15.97 0.95 -13.70
C LYS A 111 -15.04 -0.17 -14.17
N ALA A 112 -13.93 -0.39 -13.48
CA ALA A 112 -12.96 -1.44 -13.76
C ALA A 112 -13.34 -2.81 -13.14
N ASP A 113 -14.50 -2.94 -12.51
CA ASP A 113 -14.97 -4.15 -11.81
C ASP A 113 -14.00 -4.59 -10.71
N THR A 114 -13.55 -3.62 -9.91
CA THR A 114 -12.67 -3.80 -8.76
C THR A 114 -13.03 -2.84 -7.63
N ASN A 115 -12.27 -2.82 -6.54
CA ASN A 115 -12.53 -1.98 -5.37
C ASN A 115 -11.24 -1.60 -4.62
N PHE A 116 -11.36 -0.83 -3.56
CA PHE A 116 -10.22 -0.37 -2.75
C PHE A 116 -9.43 -1.50 -2.07
N ASP A 117 -10.08 -2.61 -1.69
CA ASP A 117 -9.41 -3.75 -1.04
C ASP A 117 -8.45 -4.49 -1.98
N ARG A 118 -8.52 -4.17 -3.27
CA ARG A 118 -7.69 -4.75 -4.33
C ARG A 118 -6.64 -3.79 -4.88
N VAL A 119 -6.45 -2.66 -4.23
CA VAL A 119 -5.35 -1.74 -4.56
C VAL A 119 -4.03 -2.35 -4.10
N VAL A 120 -3.04 -2.38 -4.98
CA VAL A 120 -1.72 -2.98 -4.72
C VAL A 120 -0.59 -1.95 -4.69
N ASN A 121 -0.79 -0.80 -5.32
CA ASN A 121 0.22 0.25 -5.34
C ASN A 121 -0.43 1.62 -5.51
N SER A 122 0.15 2.64 -4.89
CA SER A 122 -0.18 4.04 -5.15
C SER A 122 1.04 4.95 -5.00
N MET A 123 1.14 5.97 -5.85
CA MET A 123 2.14 7.03 -5.75
C MET A 123 1.42 8.36 -5.63
N ILE A 124 1.72 9.12 -4.58
CA ILE A 124 1.04 10.35 -4.21
C ILE A 124 2.05 11.48 -4.18
N PHE A 125 1.75 12.58 -4.87
CA PHE A 125 2.52 13.81 -4.83
C PHE A 125 1.74 14.88 -4.05
N MET A 126 2.46 15.65 -3.24
CA MET A 126 1.90 16.70 -2.40
C MET A 126 2.78 17.94 -2.44
N LYS A 127 2.19 19.14 -2.57
CA LYS A 127 2.93 20.41 -2.47
C LYS A 127 3.52 20.61 -1.08
N ASN A 128 2.80 20.25 -0.03
CA ASN A 128 3.29 20.31 1.33
C ASN A 128 3.18 18.94 2.01
N ILE A 129 4.32 18.32 2.25
CA ILE A 129 4.40 16.99 2.86
C ILE A 129 4.00 16.98 4.34
N ASP A 130 4.03 18.12 5.03
CA ASP A 130 3.66 18.21 6.44
C ASP A 130 2.18 17.86 6.68
N TYR A 131 1.34 18.04 5.67
CA TYR A 131 -0.07 17.62 5.71
C TYR A 131 -0.25 16.10 5.60
N TRP A 132 0.83 15.32 5.39
CA TRP A 132 0.69 13.88 5.19
C TRP A 132 -0.01 13.17 6.36
N GLY A 133 0.24 13.56 7.60
CA GLY A 133 -0.43 12.97 8.76
C GLY A 133 -1.96 12.97 8.62
N GLU A 134 -2.53 14.11 8.27
CA GLU A 134 -3.97 14.29 8.08
C GLU A 134 -4.50 13.58 6.82
N MET A 135 -3.71 13.60 5.74
CA MET A 135 -4.07 12.90 4.50
C MET A 135 -4.04 11.39 4.69
N ASN A 136 -3.11 10.86 5.49
CA ASN A 136 -3.03 9.45 5.80
C ASN A 136 -4.25 8.94 6.55
N GLU A 137 -4.87 9.76 7.40
CA GLU A 137 -6.15 9.42 8.05
C GLU A 137 -7.27 9.25 7.02
N ILE A 138 -7.31 10.13 6.01
CA ILE A 138 -8.27 10.01 4.91
C ILE A 138 -7.97 8.77 4.09
N TYR A 139 -6.70 8.55 3.71
CA TYR A 139 -6.26 7.38 2.96
C TYR A 139 -6.74 6.07 3.59
N ARG A 140 -6.53 5.91 4.89
CA ARG A 140 -6.90 4.71 5.67
C ARG A 140 -8.42 4.48 5.74
N LYS A 141 -9.25 5.49 5.54
CA LYS A 141 -10.71 5.32 5.49
C LYS A 141 -11.15 4.60 4.21
N TYR A 142 -10.45 4.81 3.12
CA TYR A 142 -10.75 4.20 1.82
C TYR A 142 -9.97 2.92 1.57
N ILE A 143 -8.67 2.93 1.83
CA ILE A 143 -7.76 1.81 1.57
C ILE A 143 -7.38 1.18 2.90
N LYS A 144 -8.00 0.03 3.20
CA LYS A 144 -7.78 -0.73 4.43
C LYS A 144 -6.76 -1.85 4.29
N CYS A 145 -6.53 -2.32 3.06
CA CYS A 145 -5.39 -3.18 2.73
C CYS A 145 -4.08 -2.38 2.85
N SER A 146 -2.96 -3.04 2.87
CA SER A 146 -1.63 -2.43 2.97
C SER A 146 -0.91 -2.45 1.62
N PRO A 147 -1.33 -1.63 0.62
CA PRO A 147 -0.65 -1.59 -0.66
C PRO A 147 0.71 -0.93 -0.52
N THR A 148 1.62 -1.24 -1.44
CA THR A 148 2.84 -0.47 -1.60
C THR A 148 2.49 0.99 -1.88
N ARG A 149 3.15 1.92 -1.19
CA ARG A 149 2.86 3.34 -1.33
C ARG A 149 4.12 4.19 -1.27
N ALA A 150 4.22 5.16 -2.17
CA ALA A 150 5.17 6.26 -2.06
C ALA A 150 4.39 7.58 -1.90
N VAL A 151 4.87 8.43 -1.00
CA VAL A 151 4.37 9.80 -0.82
C VAL A 151 5.54 10.74 -0.99
N ILE A 152 5.44 11.68 -1.91
CA ILE A 152 6.53 12.53 -2.34
C ILE A 152 6.11 13.99 -2.21
N GLY A 153 6.88 14.77 -1.46
CA GLY A 153 6.77 16.23 -1.47
C GLY A 153 7.34 16.77 -2.78
N CYS A 154 6.61 17.66 -3.43
CA CYS A 154 7.05 18.31 -4.66
C CYS A 154 6.84 19.81 -4.58
N GLN A 155 7.64 20.58 -5.33
CA GLN A 155 7.58 22.03 -5.30
C GLN A 155 6.28 22.54 -5.94
N ASP A 156 5.91 21.97 -7.08
CA ASP A 156 4.72 22.38 -7.82
C ASP A 156 3.95 21.19 -8.41
N LEU A 157 2.64 21.33 -8.40
CA LEU A 157 1.68 20.54 -9.15
C LEU A 157 0.95 21.48 -10.12
N ASN A 158 0.34 20.88 -11.16
CA ASN A 158 -0.37 21.67 -12.15
C ASN A 158 -1.52 22.48 -11.50
N LYS A 159 -1.72 23.71 -11.96
CA LYS A 159 -2.79 24.62 -11.51
C LYS A 159 -2.82 24.80 -9.98
N THR A 160 -4.00 24.63 -9.40
CA THR A 160 -4.30 24.81 -7.97
C THR A 160 -4.24 23.52 -7.15
N TYR A 161 -3.73 22.43 -7.75
CA TYR A 161 -3.64 21.17 -7.03
C TYR A 161 -2.69 21.28 -5.85
N GLN A 162 -3.12 20.74 -4.71
CA GLN A 162 -2.27 20.60 -3.53
C GLN A 162 -1.77 19.16 -3.39
N ILE A 163 -2.46 18.22 -4.06
CA ILE A 163 -2.21 16.79 -3.97
C ILE A 163 -2.70 16.11 -5.25
N GLU A 164 -1.98 15.04 -5.64
CA GLU A 164 -2.30 14.21 -6.80
C GLU A 164 -1.92 12.76 -6.50
N ILE A 165 -2.76 11.81 -6.90
CA ILE A 165 -2.36 10.40 -7.00
C ILE A 165 -1.88 10.19 -8.44
N VAL A 166 -0.56 10.11 -8.64
CA VAL A 166 0.04 10.01 -9.98
C VAL A 166 -0.15 8.62 -10.58
N THR A 167 -0.07 7.59 -9.75
CA THR A 167 -0.35 6.21 -10.18
C THR A 167 -1.17 5.49 -9.12
N LEU A 168 -2.12 4.69 -9.57
CA LEU A 168 -2.85 3.75 -8.75
C LEU A 168 -3.04 2.45 -9.53
N TYR A 169 -2.55 1.37 -8.96
CA TYR A 169 -2.74 0.03 -9.50
C TYR A 169 -3.65 -0.79 -8.60
N ALA A 170 -4.57 -1.51 -9.21
CA ALA A 170 -5.42 -2.49 -8.56
C ALA A 170 -5.40 -3.79 -9.35
N TYR A 171 -6.05 -4.82 -8.85
CA TYR A 171 -6.26 -6.06 -9.60
C TYR A 171 -7.74 -6.43 -9.62
N LYS A 172 -8.12 -7.25 -10.60
CA LYS A 172 -9.37 -8.00 -10.59
C LYS A 172 -9.12 -9.46 -10.90
N VAL A 173 -9.93 -10.33 -10.32
CA VAL A 173 -9.91 -11.76 -10.62
C VAL A 173 -10.75 -12.00 -11.86
N ARG A 174 -10.20 -12.70 -12.87
CA ARG A 174 -11.00 -13.14 -14.01
C ARG A 174 -12.01 -14.18 -13.53
N ARG A 175 -13.26 -13.95 -13.87
CA ARG A 175 -14.31 -14.95 -13.71
C ARG A 175 -14.21 -15.99 -14.80
#